data_e876763d63ee788271511b1ca612cc52
#
_entry.id   e876763d63ee788271511b1ca612cc52
#
_cell.length_a   1.000
_cell.length_b   1.000
_cell.length_c   1.000
_cell.angle_alpha   90.00
_cell.angle_beta   90.00
_cell.angle_gamma   90.00
#
_symmetry.space_group_name_H-M   'P 1'
#
loop_
_entity.id
_entity.type
_entity.pdbx_description
1 polymer ?
#
loop_
_entity_poly.entity_id
_entity_poly.type
_entity_poly.pdbx_seq_one_letter_code
_entity_poly.pdbx_strand_id
1 'polypeptide(L)'
;MAQTTNLISFSVWGNSPKYLNGCIENIKLIDEIYPGWIPRFYCDSDVDASFMDLLRKLNAEVFVMKSIKSKWEGLFWRFLPASEKGIDIVIFRDIDSRINEREKVAVDEWLESGKPLHCMRDHMEHNVPMLGGMWGVRTGLIENIGLKMNTWGKYDYKGSDQDFLKEYVWERFKDKAIVHDKFNNGFVVEQVVVNLEEYHKQRAEQSEYREKTLKGKEEYIANAYIQGLNIPQSVLDELFPEIPEVPPIKKNDKGQIVFDYKYDPIKFFGVHDIRPFPSHPPMKHGSHVGEIIE
;
A
#
# COMPACT_ATOMS: atom_id res chain seq x y z
N MET A 1 -21.73 -18.50 -20.56
CA MET A 1 -21.40 -17.65 -19.39
C MET A 1 -20.88 -16.33 -19.94
N ALA A 2 -21.30 -15.18 -19.43
CA ALA A 2 -20.73 -13.90 -19.84
C ALA A 2 -19.25 -13.91 -19.46
N GLN A 3 -18.39 -13.43 -20.34
CA GLN A 3 -16.96 -13.34 -20.07
C GLN A 3 -16.74 -12.25 -19.01
N THR A 4 -16.08 -12.59 -17.89
CA THR A 4 -15.74 -11.64 -16.85
C THR A 4 -14.63 -10.71 -17.31
N THR A 5 -14.77 -9.42 -17.07
CA THR A 5 -13.75 -8.42 -17.40
C THR A 5 -12.96 -8.07 -16.15
N ASN A 6 -11.69 -8.51 -16.11
CA ASN A 6 -10.81 -8.34 -14.96
C ASN A 6 -9.66 -7.41 -15.31
N LEU A 7 -9.35 -6.47 -14.42
CA LEU A 7 -8.29 -5.47 -14.63
C LEU A 7 -7.19 -5.56 -13.59
N ILE A 8 -5.97 -5.21 -14.02
CA ILE A 8 -4.87 -4.82 -13.14
C ILE A 8 -4.54 -3.37 -13.42
N SER A 9 -4.75 -2.52 -12.43
CA SER A 9 -4.73 -1.08 -12.59
C SER A 9 -3.51 -0.43 -11.96
N PHE A 10 -2.87 0.47 -12.72
CA PHE A 10 -1.65 1.18 -12.36
C PHE A 10 -1.78 2.68 -12.60
N SER A 11 -0.99 3.48 -11.87
CA SER A 11 -0.76 4.90 -12.17
C SER A 11 0.69 5.13 -12.55
N VAL A 12 0.93 6.02 -13.51
CA VAL A 12 2.26 6.37 -14.03
C VAL A 12 2.36 7.88 -14.22
N TRP A 13 3.42 8.48 -13.71
CA TRP A 13 3.75 9.89 -13.96
C TRP A 13 5.26 10.07 -14.03
N GLY A 14 5.70 11.07 -14.78
CA GLY A 14 7.10 11.30 -15.09
C GLY A 14 7.68 10.25 -16.04
N ASN A 15 8.95 10.45 -16.40
CA ASN A 15 9.66 9.62 -17.38
C ASN A 15 10.84 8.87 -16.79
N SER A 16 10.80 8.53 -15.49
CA SER A 16 11.86 7.76 -14.85
C SER A 16 11.94 6.34 -15.44
N PRO A 17 13.12 5.89 -15.89
CA PRO A 17 13.30 4.55 -16.44
C PRO A 17 12.83 3.43 -15.51
N LYS A 18 12.95 3.61 -14.19
CA LYS A 18 12.47 2.67 -13.19
C LYS A 18 10.98 2.35 -13.37
N TYR A 19 10.15 3.39 -13.55
CA TYR A 19 8.71 3.25 -13.69
C TYR A 19 8.32 2.81 -15.10
N LEU A 20 8.96 3.37 -16.14
CA LEU A 20 8.65 2.99 -17.52
C LEU A 20 9.01 1.52 -17.80
N ASN A 21 10.17 1.05 -17.34
CA ASN A 21 10.50 -0.36 -17.42
C ASN A 21 9.52 -1.22 -16.62
N GLY A 22 9.08 -0.72 -15.45
CA GLY A 22 8.06 -1.38 -14.65
C GLY A 22 6.75 -1.63 -15.38
N CYS A 23 6.29 -0.69 -16.22
CA CYS A 23 5.12 -0.90 -17.05
C CYS A 23 5.28 -2.09 -17.99
N ILE A 24 6.39 -2.13 -18.74
CA ILE A 24 6.65 -3.16 -19.75
C ILE A 24 6.81 -4.55 -19.10
N GLU A 25 7.55 -4.62 -17.99
CA GLU A 25 7.77 -5.86 -17.26
C GLU A 25 6.47 -6.40 -16.65
N ASN A 26 5.66 -5.52 -16.06
CA ASN A 26 4.37 -5.94 -15.51
C ASN A 26 3.39 -6.41 -16.59
N ILE A 27 3.36 -5.80 -17.79
CA ILE A 27 2.54 -6.31 -18.90
C ILE A 27 2.92 -7.75 -19.23
N LYS A 28 4.22 -8.04 -19.38
CA LYS A 28 4.71 -9.41 -19.66
C LYS A 28 4.33 -10.40 -18.56
N LEU A 29 4.49 -9.99 -17.30
CA LEU A 29 4.12 -10.82 -16.15
C LEU A 29 2.61 -11.04 -16.06
N ILE A 30 1.80 -10.06 -16.45
CA ILE A 30 0.34 -10.20 -16.50
C ILE A 30 -0.06 -11.22 -17.56
N ASP A 31 0.52 -11.18 -18.74
CA ASP A 31 0.25 -12.16 -19.80
C ASP A 31 0.57 -13.60 -19.34
N GLU A 32 1.63 -13.77 -18.54
CA GLU A 32 2.08 -15.07 -18.03
C GLU A 32 1.26 -15.53 -16.81
N ILE A 33 1.09 -14.68 -15.80
CA ILE A 33 0.59 -15.03 -14.47
C ILE A 33 -0.94 -14.83 -14.35
N TYR A 34 -1.48 -13.84 -15.06
CA TYR A 34 -2.89 -13.48 -15.08
C TYR A 34 -3.49 -13.52 -16.49
N PRO A 35 -3.44 -14.67 -17.19
CA PRO A 35 -3.92 -14.76 -18.56
C PRO A 35 -5.37 -14.29 -18.67
N GLY A 36 -5.62 -13.38 -19.63
CA GLY A 36 -6.93 -12.80 -19.87
C GLY A 36 -7.31 -11.60 -18.99
N TRP A 37 -6.45 -11.19 -18.07
CA TRP A 37 -6.61 -9.92 -17.36
C TRP A 37 -6.05 -8.78 -18.19
N ILE A 38 -6.67 -7.59 -18.08
CA ILE A 38 -6.32 -6.42 -18.86
C ILE A 38 -5.43 -5.50 -18.03
N PRO A 39 -4.18 -5.24 -18.44
CA PRO A 39 -3.35 -4.20 -17.83
C PRO A 39 -3.90 -2.81 -18.20
N ARG A 40 -4.18 -1.97 -17.20
CA ARG A 40 -4.67 -0.60 -17.41
C ARG A 40 -3.75 0.40 -16.74
N PHE A 41 -3.31 1.40 -17.50
CA PHE A 41 -2.43 2.46 -17.04
C PHE A 41 -3.12 3.82 -17.10
N TYR A 42 -3.12 4.51 -15.97
CA TYR A 42 -3.48 5.93 -15.88
C TYR A 42 -2.20 6.74 -15.92
N CYS A 43 -1.88 7.30 -17.08
CA CYS A 43 -0.63 8.02 -17.33
C CYS A 43 -0.86 9.53 -17.20
N ASP A 44 0.03 10.23 -16.46
CA ASP A 44 0.01 11.70 -16.48
C ASP A 44 0.36 12.19 -17.89
N SER A 45 -0.11 13.37 -18.24
CA SER A 45 0.16 14.04 -19.51
C SER A 45 1.65 14.40 -19.71
N ASP A 46 2.50 14.28 -18.69
CA ASP A 46 3.95 14.46 -18.77
C ASP A 46 4.70 13.19 -19.19
N VAL A 47 4.03 12.04 -19.23
CA VAL A 47 4.59 10.79 -19.75
C VAL A 47 4.69 10.89 -21.28
N ASP A 48 5.83 10.44 -21.82
CA ASP A 48 6.09 10.48 -23.27
C ASP A 48 4.98 9.79 -24.08
N ALA A 49 4.45 10.49 -25.06
CA ALA A 49 3.36 10.00 -25.88
C ALA A 49 3.73 8.73 -26.67
N SER A 50 4.99 8.64 -27.14
CA SER A 50 5.49 7.45 -27.84
C SER A 50 5.55 6.23 -26.92
N PHE A 51 5.83 6.44 -25.63
CA PHE A 51 5.80 5.39 -24.63
C PHE A 51 4.37 4.92 -24.35
N MET A 52 3.42 5.84 -24.21
CA MET A 52 2.00 5.48 -24.06
C MET A 52 1.48 4.69 -25.28
N ASP A 53 1.92 5.04 -26.51
CA ASP A 53 1.60 4.27 -27.70
C ASP A 53 2.25 2.88 -27.73
N LEU A 54 3.45 2.73 -27.16
CA LEU A 54 4.07 1.43 -26.95
C LEU A 54 3.23 0.55 -26.00
N LEU A 55 2.75 1.09 -24.89
CA LEU A 55 1.87 0.35 -23.97
C LEU A 55 0.59 -0.14 -24.67
N ARG A 56 -0.03 0.70 -25.49
CA ARG A 56 -1.21 0.31 -26.29
C ARG A 56 -0.88 -0.81 -27.28
N LYS A 57 0.28 -0.75 -27.93
CA LYS A 57 0.75 -1.83 -28.82
C LYS A 57 1.01 -3.16 -28.10
N LEU A 58 1.26 -3.10 -26.81
CA LEU A 58 1.38 -4.25 -25.93
C LEU A 58 0.03 -4.68 -25.30
N ASN A 59 -1.09 -4.30 -25.93
CA ASN A 59 -2.46 -4.61 -25.51
C ASN A 59 -2.87 -4.05 -24.14
N ALA A 60 -2.22 -3.01 -23.64
CA ALA A 60 -2.63 -2.33 -22.44
C ALA A 60 -3.66 -1.22 -22.74
N GLU A 61 -4.60 -1.01 -21.85
CA GLU A 61 -5.45 0.18 -21.85
C GLU A 61 -4.69 1.36 -21.25
N VAL A 62 -4.71 2.50 -21.92
CA VAL A 62 -3.99 3.71 -21.49
C VAL A 62 -4.89 4.91 -21.48
N PHE A 63 -5.09 5.48 -20.30
CA PHE A 63 -5.84 6.71 -20.05
C PHE A 63 -4.86 7.85 -19.75
N VAL A 64 -5.00 8.96 -20.48
CA VAL A 64 -4.17 10.14 -20.24
C VAL A 64 -4.84 11.01 -19.18
N MET A 65 -4.12 11.25 -18.10
CA MET A 65 -4.54 12.04 -16.94
C MET A 65 -3.77 13.36 -16.92
N LYS A 66 -4.27 14.29 -16.13
CA LYS A 66 -3.57 15.55 -15.86
C LYS A 66 -3.68 15.87 -14.39
N SER A 67 -2.53 15.94 -13.71
CA SER A 67 -2.46 16.39 -12.32
C SER A 67 -2.87 17.86 -12.22
N ILE A 68 -3.88 18.16 -11.43
CA ILE A 68 -4.42 19.51 -11.26
C ILE A 68 -4.14 20.02 -9.84
N LYS A 69 -4.21 19.14 -8.84
CA LYS A 69 -4.18 19.52 -7.42
C LYS A 69 -2.78 19.40 -6.81
N SER A 70 -2.07 18.29 -7.09
CA SER A 70 -0.72 18.07 -6.60
C SER A 70 -0.01 16.95 -7.36
N LYS A 71 1.31 16.83 -7.16
CA LYS A 71 2.10 15.72 -7.69
C LYS A 71 1.69 14.33 -7.14
N TRP A 72 0.95 14.28 -6.04
CA TRP A 72 0.51 13.04 -5.40
C TRP A 72 -0.88 12.59 -5.85
N GLU A 73 -1.58 13.41 -6.64
CA GLU A 73 -2.90 13.05 -7.21
C GLU A 73 -2.83 11.77 -8.05
N GLY A 74 -1.71 11.53 -8.71
CA GLY A 74 -1.46 10.32 -9.50
C GLY A 74 -1.60 9.02 -8.71
N LEU A 75 -1.36 9.02 -7.39
CA LEU A 75 -1.55 7.84 -6.54
C LEU A 75 -2.99 7.30 -6.59
N PHE A 76 -3.97 8.15 -6.85
CA PHE A 76 -5.40 7.83 -6.79
C PHE A 76 -5.97 7.35 -8.11
N TRP A 77 -5.39 7.72 -9.25
CA TRP A 77 -6.00 7.43 -10.56
C TRP A 77 -6.25 5.95 -10.79
N ARG A 78 -5.32 5.11 -10.33
CA ARG A 78 -5.49 3.66 -10.43
C ARG A 78 -6.76 3.14 -9.77
N PHE A 79 -7.36 3.86 -8.82
CA PHE A 79 -8.56 3.44 -8.12
C PHE A 79 -9.86 3.69 -8.90
N LEU A 80 -9.83 4.49 -9.96
CA LEU A 80 -11.01 4.86 -10.74
C LEU A 80 -11.85 3.66 -11.20
N PRO A 81 -11.26 2.53 -11.66
CA PRO A 81 -12.06 1.41 -12.15
C PRO A 81 -12.80 0.64 -11.04
N ALA A 82 -12.56 0.91 -9.74
CA ALA A 82 -13.29 0.26 -8.65
C ALA A 82 -14.82 0.45 -8.69
N SER A 83 -15.29 1.47 -9.39
CA SER A 83 -16.74 1.75 -9.58
C SER A 83 -17.15 1.84 -11.03
N GLU A 84 -16.33 1.32 -11.97
CA GLU A 84 -16.60 1.36 -13.39
C GLU A 84 -17.58 0.24 -13.79
N LYS A 85 -18.59 0.59 -14.59
CA LYS A 85 -19.54 -0.39 -15.11
C LYS A 85 -18.91 -1.22 -16.23
N GLY A 86 -19.19 -2.50 -16.24
CA GLY A 86 -18.65 -3.43 -17.24
C GLY A 86 -17.32 -4.07 -16.85
N ILE A 87 -16.79 -3.68 -15.69
CA ILE A 87 -15.66 -4.35 -15.04
C ILE A 87 -16.21 -5.20 -13.90
N ASP A 88 -15.74 -6.43 -13.75
CA ASP A 88 -16.18 -7.33 -12.69
C ASP A 88 -15.22 -7.31 -11.50
N ILE A 89 -13.93 -7.33 -11.79
CA ILE A 89 -12.86 -7.40 -10.79
C ILE A 89 -11.75 -6.43 -11.16
N VAL A 90 -11.23 -5.73 -10.18
CA VAL A 90 -10.01 -4.96 -10.34
C VAL A 90 -9.05 -5.17 -9.17
N ILE A 91 -7.77 -5.35 -9.48
CA ILE A 91 -6.68 -5.33 -8.51
C ILE A 91 -5.78 -4.14 -8.80
N PHE A 92 -5.25 -3.53 -7.75
CA PHE A 92 -4.45 -2.30 -7.82
C PHE A 92 -3.02 -2.60 -7.44
N ARG A 93 -2.07 -2.13 -8.25
CA ARG A 93 -0.65 -2.40 -8.06
C ARG A 93 0.19 -1.15 -8.21
N ASP A 94 1.33 -1.14 -7.53
CA ASP A 94 2.37 -0.15 -7.72
C ASP A 94 3.22 -0.53 -8.93
N ILE A 95 3.57 0.46 -9.75
CA ILE A 95 4.30 0.20 -10.99
C ILE A 95 5.76 -0.19 -10.76
N ASP A 96 6.33 0.15 -9.61
CA ASP A 96 7.67 -0.24 -9.21
C ASP A 96 7.73 -1.59 -8.46
N SER A 97 6.60 -2.21 -8.20
CA SER A 97 6.47 -3.61 -7.81
C SER A 97 6.35 -4.51 -9.04
N ARG A 98 6.59 -5.82 -8.85
CA ARG A 98 6.43 -6.82 -9.89
C ARG A 98 5.34 -7.82 -9.52
N ILE A 99 4.43 -8.05 -10.45
CA ILE A 99 3.44 -9.13 -10.38
C ILE A 99 4.17 -10.47 -10.19
N ASN A 100 3.69 -11.32 -9.32
CA ASN A 100 4.32 -12.60 -9.02
C ASN A 100 3.30 -13.69 -8.67
N GLU A 101 3.75 -14.95 -8.78
CA GLU A 101 2.94 -16.15 -8.51
C GLU A 101 2.36 -16.19 -7.08
N ARG A 102 3.10 -15.68 -6.10
CA ARG A 102 2.66 -15.66 -4.71
C ARG A 102 1.43 -14.75 -4.52
N GLU A 103 1.44 -13.58 -5.15
CA GLU A 103 0.26 -12.70 -5.17
C GLU A 103 -0.92 -13.34 -5.90
N LYS A 104 -0.63 -14.05 -7.00
CA LYS A 104 -1.66 -14.75 -7.79
C LYS A 104 -2.42 -15.76 -6.95
N VAL A 105 -1.70 -16.55 -6.14
CA VAL A 105 -2.34 -17.51 -5.22
C VAL A 105 -3.27 -16.80 -4.24
N ALA A 106 -2.84 -15.69 -3.64
CA ALA A 106 -3.66 -14.90 -2.72
C ALA A 106 -4.91 -14.32 -3.43
N VAL A 107 -4.75 -13.85 -4.66
CA VAL A 107 -5.85 -13.34 -5.48
C VAL A 107 -6.83 -14.47 -5.83
N ASP A 108 -6.34 -15.65 -6.20
CA ASP A 108 -7.22 -16.80 -6.52
C ASP A 108 -8.04 -17.25 -5.30
N GLU A 109 -7.41 -17.35 -4.13
CA GLU A 109 -8.12 -17.65 -2.88
C GLU A 109 -9.19 -16.59 -2.55
N TRP A 110 -8.90 -15.32 -2.81
CA TRP A 110 -9.91 -14.27 -2.69
C TRP A 110 -11.07 -14.48 -3.67
N LEU A 111 -10.76 -14.75 -4.94
CA LEU A 111 -11.80 -14.96 -5.95
C LEU A 111 -12.70 -16.14 -5.62
N GLU A 112 -12.12 -17.23 -5.12
CA GLU A 112 -12.84 -18.42 -4.67
C GLU A 112 -13.70 -18.15 -3.42
N SER A 113 -13.25 -17.27 -2.52
CA SER A 113 -14.00 -16.91 -1.31
C SER A 113 -15.33 -16.21 -1.58
N GLY A 114 -15.51 -15.64 -2.77
CA GLY A 114 -16.66 -14.82 -3.13
C GLY A 114 -16.72 -13.45 -2.41
N LYS A 115 -15.79 -13.14 -1.52
CA LYS A 115 -15.77 -11.86 -0.81
C LYS A 115 -15.52 -10.68 -1.75
N PRO A 116 -16.16 -9.53 -1.51
CA PRO A 116 -16.05 -8.41 -2.45
C PRO A 116 -14.80 -7.55 -2.29
N LEU A 117 -14.07 -7.64 -1.17
CA LEU A 117 -12.85 -6.85 -0.91
C LEU A 117 -11.67 -7.76 -0.56
N HIS A 118 -10.51 -7.46 -1.13
CA HIS A 118 -9.25 -8.14 -0.88
C HIS A 118 -8.16 -7.15 -0.48
N CYS A 119 -7.36 -7.49 0.53
CA CYS A 119 -6.18 -6.75 0.93
C CYS A 119 -5.02 -7.71 1.16
N MET A 120 -3.81 -7.26 0.83
CA MET A 120 -2.57 -8.02 1.06
C MET A 120 -1.57 -7.19 1.85
N ARG A 121 -0.83 -7.84 2.74
CA ARG A 121 0.29 -7.29 3.51
C ARG A 121 1.38 -8.35 3.64
N ASP A 122 2.49 -8.17 2.97
CA ASP A 122 3.55 -9.19 2.89
C ASP A 122 4.87 -8.76 3.52
N HIS A 123 4.93 -7.56 4.09
CA HIS A 123 6.12 -7.01 4.74
C HIS A 123 5.78 -6.37 6.09
N MET A 124 6.74 -6.40 7.02
CA MET A 124 6.54 -5.83 8.37
C MET A 124 6.27 -4.32 8.38
N GLU A 125 6.72 -3.59 7.37
CA GLU A 125 6.41 -2.17 7.21
C GLU A 125 5.02 -1.92 6.61
N HIS A 126 4.32 -2.98 6.20
CA HIS A 126 2.93 -2.92 5.73
C HIS A 126 1.95 -2.86 6.91
N ASN A 127 2.09 -1.85 7.74
CA ASN A 127 1.37 -1.66 9.01
C ASN A 127 0.13 -0.79 8.90
N VAL A 128 -0.40 -0.60 7.70
CA VAL A 128 -1.65 0.13 7.43
C VAL A 128 -2.77 -0.83 7.02
N PRO A 129 -4.05 -0.47 7.24
CA PRO A 129 -5.18 -1.33 6.87
C PRO A 129 -5.19 -1.73 5.41
N MET A 130 -4.93 -0.77 4.51
CA MET A 130 -4.89 -0.98 3.06
C MET A 130 -3.70 -0.25 2.45
N LEU A 131 -2.90 -1.00 1.71
CA LEU A 131 -1.81 -0.46 0.89
C LEU A 131 -2.37 -0.06 -0.47
N GLY A 132 -1.94 1.10 -1.00
CA GLY A 132 -2.42 1.60 -2.29
C GLY A 132 -2.20 0.64 -3.46
N GLY A 133 -1.13 -0.15 -3.42
CA GLY A 133 -0.76 -1.11 -4.47
C GLY A 133 -1.00 -2.58 -4.15
N MET A 134 -1.71 -2.93 -3.07
CA MET A 134 -1.89 -4.33 -2.65
C MET A 134 -3.33 -4.64 -2.21
N TRP A 135 -4.29 -4.29 -3.04
CA TRP A 135 -5.69 -4.60 -2.78
C TRP A 135 -6.47 -4.89 -4.07
N GLY A 136 -7.67 -5.40 -3.92
CA GLY A 136 -8.57 -5.67 -5.02
C GLY A 136 -10.04 -5.59 -4.58
N VAL A 137 -10.92 -5.41 -5.55
CA VAL A 137 -12.36 -5.28 -5.30
C VAL A 137 -13.17 -5.89 -6.44
N ARG A 138 -14.30 -6.51 -6.08
CA ARG A 138 -15.40 -6.78 -7.01
C ARG A 138 -16.14 -5.46 -7.22
N THR A 139 -16.25 -5.02 -8.47
CA THR A 139 -16.95 -3.76 -8.77
C THR A 139 -18.40 -3.82 -8.29
N GLY A 140 -18.96 -2.64 -8.01
CA GLY A 140 -20.27 -2.55 -7.37
C GLY A 140 -20.24 -2.50 -5.83
N LEU A 141 -19.14 -2.89 -5.18
CA LEU A 141 -18.99 -2.68 -3.73
C LEU A 141 -18.85 -1.18 -3.40
N ILE A 142 -18.06 -0.48 -4.18
CA ILE A 142 -17.74 0.94 -3.97
C ILE A 142 -18.41 1.74 -5.08
N GLU A 143 -19.38 2.56 -4.71
CA GLU A 143 -20.05 3.45 -5.66
C GLU A 143 -19.30 4.78 -5.80
N ASN A 144 -19.13 5.25 -7.04
CA ASN A 144 -18.63 6.59 -7.36
C ASN A 144 -17.29 6.94 -6.66
N ILE A 145 -16.30 6.04 -6.72
CA ILE A 145 -15.01 6.24 -6.04
C ILE A 145 -14.34 7.56 -6.46
N GLY A 146 -14.45 7.94 -7.73
CA GLY A 146 -13.92 9.20 -8.24
C GLY A 146 -14.52 10.43 -7.54
N LEU A 147 -15.83 10.42 -7.29
CA LEU A 147 -16.49 11.50 -6.52
C LEU A 147 -16.02 11.51 -5.07
N LYS A 148 -15.86 10.32 -4.45
CA LYS A 148 -15.36 10.21 -3.08
C LYS A 148 -13.93 10.74 -2.95
N MET A 149 -13.04 10.40 -3.88
CA MET A 149 -11.68 10.94 -3.93
C MET A 149 -11.69 12.47 -4.07
N ASN A 150 -12.50 13.01 -4.99
CA ASN A 150 -12.62 14.45 -5.19
C ASN A 150 -13.15 15.19 -3.95
N THR A 151 -14.11 14.61 -3.24
CA THR A 151 -14.70 15.18 -2.03
C THR A 151 -13.70 15.14 -0.87
N TRP A 152 -12.92 14.07 -0.76
CA TRP A 152 -11.88 13.94 0.25
C TRP A 152 -10.76 14.97 0.09
N GLY A 153 -10.27 15.16 -1.13
CA GLY A 153 -9.49 16.34 -1.53
C GLY A 153 -8.09 16.52 -0.95
N LYS A 154 -7.60 15.60 -0.14
CA LYS A 154 -6.28 15.70 0.54
C LYS A 154 -5.19 14.98 -0.28
N TYR A 155 -4.66 15.64 -1.32
CA TYR A 155 -3.66 15.07 -2.24
C TYR A 155 -2.25 15.63 -2.06
N ASP A 156 -1.92 16.15 -0.91
CA ASP A 156 -0.77 17.01 -0.68
C ASP A 156 0.47 16.30 -0.09
N TYR A 157 0.36 15.00 0.22
CA TYR A 157 1.45 14.23 0.81
C TYR A 157 1.51 12.79 0.29
N LYS A 158 2.69 12.15 0.44
CA LYS A 158 2.92 10.74 0.12
C LYS A 158 2.16 9.85 1.12
N GLY A 159 1.38 8.89 0.60
CA GLY A 159 0.54 8.00 1.42
C GLY A 159 -0.89 8.50 1.64
N SER A 160 -1.23 9.67 1.11
CA SER A 160 -2.60 10.20 1.15
C SER A 160 -3.64 9.25 0.55
N ASP A 161 -3.25 8.45 -0.43
CA ASP A 161 -4.07 7.38 -1.00
C ASP A 161 -4.40 6.28 0.01
N GLN A 162 -3.48 5.94 0.92
CA GLN A 162 -3.70 4.94 1.97
C GLN A 162 -4.65 5.48 3.05
N ASP A 163 -4.54 6.76 3.42
CA ASP A 163 -5.47 7.39 4.35
C ASP A 163 -6.89 7.46 3.76
N PHE A 164 -7.01 7.80 2.47
CA PHE A 164 -8.29 7.72 1.77
C PHE A 164 -8.87 6.30 1.80
N LEU A 165 -8.06 5.29 1.47
CA LEU A 165 -8.50 3.90 1.51
C LEU A 165 -8.93 3.48 2.91
N LYS A 166 -8.23 3.90 3.96
CA LYS A 166 -8.63 3.66 5.35
C LYS A 166 -9.98 4.28 5.66
N GLU A 167 -10.16 5.57 5.40
CA GLU A 167 -11.38 6.31 5.77
C GLU A 167 -12.61 5.90 4.94
N TYR A 168 -12.45 5.71 3.62
CA TYR A 168 -13.58 5.54 2.69
C TYR A 168 -13.86 4.10 2.27
N VAL A 169 -12.87 3.23 2.34
CA VAL A 169 -13.03 1.82 1.94
C VAL A 169 -12.98 0.92 3.15
N TRP A 170 -11.88 0.94 3.90
CA TRP A 170 -11.65 0.01 5.00
C TRP A 170 -12.72 0.11 6.10
N GLU A 171 -12.95 1.29 6.66
CA GLU A 171 -13.90 1.47 7.76
C GLU A 171 -15.33 1.07 7.39
N ARG A 172 -15.67 1.07 6.10
CA ARG A 172 -17.00 0.69 5.62
C ARG A 172 -17.15 -0.76 5.22
N PHE A 173 -16.05 -1.41 4.82
CA PHE A 173 -16.12 -2.71 4.16
C PHE A 173 -15.19 -3.77 4.76
N LYS A 174 -14.47 -3.48 5.83
CA LYS A 174 -13.55 -4.44 6.49
C LYS A 174 -14.20 -5.77 6.86
N ASP A 175 -15.46 -5.77 7.26
CA ASP A 175 -16.21 -6.98 7.58
C ASP A 175 -16.50 -7.86 6.35
N LYS A 176 -16.39 -7.29 5.16
CA LYS A 176 -16.56 -7.97 3.87
C LYS A 176 -15.23 -8.31 3.21
N ALA A 177 -14.10 -8.01 3.86
CA ALA A 177 -12.78 -8.25 3.33
C ALA A 177 -12.27 -9.67 3.63
N ILE A 178 -11.42 -10.16 2.73
CA ILE A 178 -10.43 -11.19 3.04
C ILE A 178 -9.05 -10.54 3.01
N VAL A 179 -8.21 -10.84 3.97
CA VAL A 179 -6.89 -10.28 4.10
C VAL A 179 -5.85 -11.38 4.09
N HIS A 180 -4.93 -11.32 3.13
CA HIS A 180 -3.74 -12.15 3.16
C HIS A 180 -2.61 -11.37 3.83
N ASP A 181 -2.17 -11.86 4.98
CA ASP A 181 -1.20 -11.17 5.82
C ASP A 181 -0.04 -12.09 6.16
N LYS A 182 1.19 -11.60 6.05
CA LYS A 182 2.38 -12.36 6.44
C LYS A 182 2.35 -12.74 7.93
N PHE A 183 1.66 -11.95 8.73
CA PHE A 183 1.59 -12.08 10.19
C PHE A 183 0.24 -12.63 10.67
N ASN A 184 -0.29 -13.63 10.03
CA ASN A 184 -1.68 -14.07 9.99
C ASN A 184 -2.28 -14.68 11.27
N ASN A 185 -1.54 -14.98 12.31
CA ASN A 185 -2.03 -15.77 13.45
C ASN A 185 -2.14 -14.99 14.77
N GLY A 186 -2.44 -13.71 14.71
CA GLY A 186 -2.69 -12.89 15.90
C GLY A 186 -1.42 -12.46 16.66
N PHE A 187 -0.38 -13.29 16.70
CA PHE A 187 0.91 -12.95 17.29
C PHE A 187 2.05 -13.65 16.57
N VAL A 188 2.65 -12.99 15.60
CA VAL A 188 3.97 -13.42 15.11
C VAL A 188 5.03 -12.56 15.79
N VAL A 189 5.96 -13.21 16.47
CA VAL A 189 7.20 -12.59 16.92
C VAL A 189 8.24 -12.90 15.86
N GLU A 190 8.54 -11.95 14.99
CA GLU A 190 9.67 -12.06 14.07
C GLU A 190 10.88 -11.38 14.70
N GLN A 191 12.01 -12.09 14.75
CA GLN A 191 13.27 -11.51 15.19
C GLN A 191 13.97 -10.88 13.98
N VAL A 192 14.00 -9.57 13.94
CA VAL A 192 14.71 -8.81 12.90
C VAL A 192 16.13 -8.54 13.34
N VAL A 193 17.10 -9.05 12.58
CA VAL A 193 18.52 -8.73 12.79
C VAL A 193 18.77 -7.29 12.33
N VAL A 194 19.34 -6.47 13.20
CA VAL A 194 19.54 -5.04 12.94
C VAL A 194 21.03 -4.73 12.86
N ASN A 195 21.37 -3.85 11.92
CA ASN A 195 22.70 -3.25 11.90
C ASN A 195 22.85 -2.29 13.09
N LEU A 196 23.91 -2.47 13.90
CA LEU A 196 24.13 -1.72 15.12
C LEU A 196 24.31 -0.21 14.87
N GLU A 197 25.00 0.18 13.80
CA GLU A 197 25.20 1.59 13.44
C GLU A 197 23.88 2.26 13.05
N GLU A 198 23.09 1.58 12.23
CA GLU A 198 21.79 2.08 11.82
C GLU A 198 20.80 2.18 12.99
N TYR A 199 20.83 1.20 13.91
CA TYR A 199 20.07 1.24 15.15
C TYR A 199 20.43 2.46 16.01
N HIS A 200 21.72 2.72 16.24
CA HIS A 200 22.14 3.87 17.04
C HIS A 200 21.78 5.20 16.38
N LYS A 201 21.86 5.27 15.03
CA LYS A 201 21.44 6.43 14.27
C LYS A 201 19.95 6.69 14.40
N GLN A 202 19.11 5.68 14.19
CA GLN A 202 17.65 5.80 14.32
C GLN A 202 17.24 6.18 15.74
N ARG A 203 17.92 5.62 16.76
CA ARG A 203 17.65 5.97 18.15
C ARG A 203 18.02 7.41 18.48
N ALA A 204 19.12 7.92 17.94
CA ALA A 204 19.50 9.32 18.10
C ALA A 204 18.49 10.26 17.43
N GLU A 205 18.07 9.96 16.20
CA GLU A 205 17.06 10.71 15.45
C GLU A 205 15.70 10.72 16.18
N GLN A 206 15.27 9.58 16.73
CA GLN A 206 14.03 9.50 17.51
C GLN A 206 14.12 10.29 18.82
N SER A 207 15.27 10.25 19.48
CA SER A 207 15.50 11.03 20.72
C SER A 207 15.42 12.52 20.46
N GLU A 208 16.07 12.99 19.37
CA GLU A 208 16.02 14.38 18.94
C GLU A 208 14.61 14.81 18.54
N TYR A 209 13.89 13.96 17.82
CA TYR A 209 12.50 14.22 17.44
C TYR A 209 11.58 14.30 18.66
N ARG A 210 11.75 13.37 19.62
CA ARG A 210 10.99 13.37 20.89
C ARG A 210 11.23 14.65 21.69
N GLU A 211 12.48 15.08 21.81
CA GLU A 211 12.84 16.31 22.52
C GLU A 211 12.23 17.55 21.86
N LYS A 212 12.31 17.64 20.52
CA LYS A 212 11.68 18.72 19.74
C LYS A 212 10.16 18.73 19.90
N THR A 213 9.52 17.56 19.90
CA THR A 213 8.07 17.43 20.04
C THR A 213 7.62 17.85 21.45
N LEU A 214 8.32 17.43 22.49
CA LEU A 214 8.03 17.84 23.86
C LEU A 214 8.19 19.34 24.05
N LYS A 215 9.28 19.92 23.54
CA LYS A 215 9.49 21.37 23.57
C LYS A 215 8.42 22.12 22.80
N GLY A 216 8.03 21.67 21.63
CA GLY A 216 6.95 22.25 20.84
C GLY A 216 5.60 22.20 21.57
N LYS A 217 5.31 21.11 22.28
CA LYS A 217 4.12 20.96 23.10
C LYS A 217 4.10 21.97 24.26
N GLU A 218 5.23 22.11 24.97
CA GLU A 218 5.36 23.07 26.06
C GLU A 218 5.20 24.52 25.57
N GLU A 219 5.82 24.90 24.47
CA GLU A 219 5.70 26.22 23.85
C GLU A 219 4.28 26.50 23.39
N TYR A 220 3.59 25.52 22.81
CA TYR A 220 2.20 25.64 22.38
C TYR A 220 1.24 25.87 23.55
N ILE A 221 1.41 25.10 24.64
CA ILE A 221 0.62 25.24 25.85
C ILE A 221 0.87 26.62 26.53
N ALA A 222 2.14 27.04 26.60
CA ALA A 222 2.49 28.36 27.18
C ALA A 222 1.89 29.51 26.38
N ASN A 223 1.95 29.47 25.05
CA ASN A 223 1.35 30.47 24.18
C ASN A 223 -0.18 30.53 24.32
N ALA A 224 -0.83 29.37 24.39
CA ALA A 224 -2.28 29.30 24.61
C ALA A 224 -2.69 29.87 25.96
N TYR A 225 -1.93 29.57 27.02
CA TYR A 225 -2.15 30.11 28.35
C TYR A 225 -2.05 31.66 28.38
N ILE A 226 -1.02 32.22 27.71
CA ILE A 226 -0.84 33.67 27.58
C ILE A 226 -2.06 34.33 26.88
N GLN A 227 -2.65 33.60 25.91
CA GLN A 227 -3.84 34.07 25.18
C GLN A 227 -5.16 33.79 25.92
N GLY A 228 -5.12 33.21 27.12
CA GLY A 228 -6.32 32.86 27.89
C GLY A 228 -7.12 31.70 27.29
N LEU A 229 -6.51 30.89 26.42
CA LEU A 229 -7.14 29.75 25.80
C LEU A 229 -6.95 28.48 26.65
N ASN A 230 -8.04 27.77 26.90
CA ASN A 230 -8.01 26.45 27.52
C ASN A 230 -8.06 25.39 26.40
N ILE A 231 -6.96 24.66 26.21
CA ILE A 231 -6.86 23.65 25.16
C ILE A 231 -7.27 22.29 25.72
N PRO A 232 -8.29 21.62 25.14
CA PRO A 232 -8.67 20.28 25.54
C PRO A 232 -7.52 19.28 25.36
N GLN A 233 -7.40 18.30 26.25
CA GLN A 233 -6.36 17.25 26.15
C GLN A 233 -6.42 16.50 24.81
N SER A 234 -7.63 16.24 24.29
CA SER A 234 -7.81 15.58 22.99
C SER A 234 -7.14 16.32 21.81
N VAL A 235 -7.10 17.66 21.86
CA VAL A 235 -6.40 18.46 20.85
C VAL A 235 -4.89 18.37 21.04
N LEU A 236 -4.41 18.31 22.26
CA LEU A 236 -2.98 18.11 22.53
C LEU A 236 -2.51 16.74 22.10
N ASP A 237 -3.32 15.71 22.29
CA ASP A 237 -3.00 14.32 21.87
C ASP A 237 -3.03 14.17 20.35
N GLU A 238 -3.88 14.94 19.66
CA GLU A 238 -3.91 14.98 18.19
C GLU A 238 -2.70 15.71 17.59
N LEU A 239 -2.34 16.85 18.16
CA LEU A 239 -1.21 17.68 17.68
C LEU A 239 0.15 17.11 18.06
N PHE A 240 0.24 16.46 19.22
CA PHE A 240 1.47 15.90 19.80
C PHE A 240 1.24 14.46 20.25
N PRO A 241 1.07 13.52 19.31
CA PRO A 241 0.84 12.10 19.63
C PRO A 241 2.01 11.52 20.43
N GLU A 242 1.71 10.57 21.32
CA GLU A 242 2.75 9.82 22.03
C GLU A 242 3.70 9.14 21.06
N ILE A 243 4.99 9.40 21.23
CA ILE A 243 6.04 8.74 20.46
C ILE A 243 6.37 7.43 21.20
N PRO A 244 6.18 6.27 20.56
CA PRO A 244 6.48 4.98 21.18
C PRO A 244 7.93 4.92 21.69
N GLU A 245 8.14 4.30 22.84
CA GLU A 245 9.49 4.03 23.31
C GLU A 245 10.19 3.02 22.40
N VAL A 246 11.48 3.25 22.16
CA VAL A 246 12.31 2.27 21.44
C VAL A 246 12.40 1.00 22.25
N PRO A 247 12.05 -0.17 21.71
CA PRO A 247 12.11 -1.43 22.43
C PRO A 247 13.52 -1.71 22.99
N PRO A 248 13.64 -2.40 24.12
CA PRO A 248 14.93 -2.78 24.66
C PRO A 248 15.69 -3.73 23.72
N ILE A 249 17.00 -3.54 23.64
CA ILE A 249 17.89 -4.37 22.82
C ILE A 249 17.87 -5.81 23.34
N LYS A 250 17.59 -6.76 22.45
CA LYS A 250 17.76 -8.19 22.68
C LYS A 250 18.83 -8.74 21.75
N LYS A 251 19.46 -9.84 22.16
CA LYS A 251 20.39 -10.59 21.32
C LYS A 251 19.87 -12.00 21.10
N ASN A 252 19.98 -12.51 19.88
CA ASN A 252 19.72 -13.92 19.59
C ASN A 252 20.91 -14.81 20.02
N ASP A 253 20.75 -16.13 19.84
CA ASP A 253 21.77 -17.12 20.21
C ASP A 253 23.11 -16.95 19.44
N LYS A 254 23.09 -16.20 18.33
CA LYS A 254 24.28 -15.85 17.54
C LYS A 254 24.91 -14.51 17.97
N GLY A 255 24.40 -13.89 19.04
CA GLY A 255 24.89 -12.61 19.56
C GLY A 255 24.48 -11.38 18.71
N GLN A 256 23.63 -11.55 17.71
CA GLN A 256 23.14 -10.48 16.84
C GLN A 256 22.00 -9.74 17.55
N ILE A 257 21.96 -8.42 17.39
CA ILE A 257 20.85 -7.60 17.89
C ILE A 257 19.60 -7.90 17.12
N VAL A 258 18.53 -8.19 17.85
CA VAL A 258 17.22 -8.52 17.29
C VAL A 258 16.12 -7.74 18.00
N PHE A 259 15.07 -7.40 17.25
CA PHE A 259 13.83 -6.88 17.79
C PHE A 259 12.73 -7.93 17.65
N ASP A 260 11.97 -8.14 18.72
CA ASP A 260 10.74 -8.90 18.66
C ASP A 260 9.65 -7.98 18.11
N TYR A 261 9.19 -8.25 16.90
CA TYR A 261 8.05 -7.58 16.33
C TYR A 261 6.77 -8.35 16.66
N LYS A 262 5.86 -7.71 17.41
CA LYS A 262 4.54 -8.25 17.71
C LYS A 262 3.49 -7.49 16.91
N TYR A 263 2.79 -8.19 16.06
CA TYR A 263 1.73 -7.64 15.24
C TYR A 263 0.44 -8.43 15.42
N ASP A 264 -0.62 -7.74 15.77
CA ASP A 264 -1.96 -8.33 15.91
C ASP A 264 -2.91 -7.65 14.92
N PRO A 265 -3.12 -8.22 13.74
CA PRO A 265 -3.96 -7.63 12.72
C PRO A 265 -5.43 -7.52 13.14
N ILE A 266 -5.94 -8.42 13.97
CA ILE A 266 -7.32 -8.38 14.48
C ILE A 266 -7.49 -7.15 15.36
N LYS A 267 -6.57 -6.94 16.29
CA LYS A 267 -6.60 -5.81 17.22
C LYS A 267 -6.43 -4.47 16.50
N PHE A 268 -5.52 -4.42 15.51
CA PHE A 268 -5.23 -3.17 14.77
C PHE A 268 -6.29 -2.84 13.73
N PHE A 269 -6.85 -3.83 13.04
CA PHE A 269 -7.68 -3.59 11.86
C PHE A 269 -9.12 -4.08 11.99
N GLY A 270 -9.45 -4.83 13.06
CA GLY A 270 -10.80 -5.34 13.30
C GLY A 270 -11.31 -6.27 12.20
N VAL A 271 -10.43 -7.10 11.63
CA VAL A 271 -10.75 -8.05 10.57
C VAL A 271 -10.89 -9.44 11.10
N HIS A 272 -11.86 -10.18 10.64
CA HIS A 272 -12.14 -11.56 11.09
C HIS A 272 -11.69 -12.65 10.12
N ASP A 273 -11.51 -12.33 8.83
CA ASP A 273 -11.04 -13.31 7.83
C ASP A 273 -9.61 -12.95 7.38
N ILE A 274 -8.66 -13.41 8.18
CA ILE A 274 -7.23 -13.21 7.93
C ILE A 274 -6.62 -14.57 7.56
N ARG A 275 -5.90 -14.60 6.45
CA ARG A 275 -5.21 -15.79 5.95
C ARG A 275 -3.71 -15.57 5.88
N PRO A 276 -2.90 -16.64 5.96
CA PRO A 276 -1.47 -16.54 5.71
C PRO A 276 -1.22 -16.00 4.32
N PHE A 277 -0.24 -15.10 4.21
CA PHE A 277 0.25 -14.74 2.89
C PHE A 277 0.96 -15.96 2.29
N PRO A 278 0.61 -16.39 1.07
CA PRO A 278 1.15 -17.61 0.48
C PRO A 278 2.69 -17.61 0.48
N SER A 279 3.29 -18.75 0.84
CA SER A 279 4.72 -18.98 0.66
C SER A 279 5.05 -19.01 -0.84
N HIS A 280 6.31 -18.72 -1.21
CA HIS A 280 6.73 -18.90 -2.58
C HIS A 280 6.42 -20.35 -3.02
N PRO A 281 5.74 -20.56 -4.17
CA PRO A 281 5.62 -21.88 -4.73
C PRO A 281 7.05 -22.46 -4.92
N PRO A 282 7.24 -23.78 -4.78
CA PRO A 282 8.53 -24.37 -5.06
C PRO A 282 8.93 -23.97 -6.47
N MET A 283 10.13 -23.40 -6.63
CA MET A 283 10.64 -22.98 -7.94
C MET A 283 10.54 -24.15 -8.89
N LYS A 284 9.82 -24.01 -9.98
CA LYS A 284 9.89 -24.96 -11.09
C LYS A 284 11.33 -24.90 -11.58
N HIS A 285 12.05 -26.02 -11.49
CA HIS A 285 13.42 -26.12 -12.02
C HIS A 285 13.40 -25.63 -13.48
N GLY A 286 14.00 -24.47 -13.76
CA GLY A 286 14.11 -23.91 -15.10
C GLY A 286 13.92 -22.39 -15.25
N SER A 287 13.46 -21.66 -14.24
CA SER A 287 13.44 -20.19 -14.31
C SER A 287 14.83 -19.64 -13.98
N HIS A 288 15.52 -19.11 -14.97
CA HIS A 288 16.75 -18.34 -14.76
C HIS A 288 16.46 -17.16 -13.84
N VAL A 289 17.03 -17.21 -12.65
CA VAL A 289 17.18 -16.02 -11.80
C VAL A 289 18.15 -15.10 -12.56
N GLY A 290 17.65 -14.00 -13.09
CA GLY A 290 18.51 -12.99 -13.68
C GLY A 290 19.51 -12.50 -12.62
N GLU A 291 20.81 -12.65 -12.93
CA GLU A 291 21.89 -12.09 -12.15
C GLU A 291 21.65 -10.59 -11.96
N ILE A 292 21.70 -10.15 -10.72
CA ILE A 292 21.81 -8.72 -10.37
C ILE A 292 23.20 -8.31 -10.84
N ILE A 293 23.29 -7.59 -11.94
CA ILE A 293 24.50 -6.87 -12.32
C ILE A 293 24.59 -5.63 -11.45
N GLU A 294 25.69 -5.52 -10.71
CA GLU A 294 26.06 -4.40 -9.84
C GLU A 294 26.01 -3.03 -10.54
#